data_de3d1fc640d94197e1dfa312208ddc1a
#
_entry.id   de3d1fc640d94197e1dfa312208ddc1a
#
_cell.length_a   1.000
_cell.length_b   1.000
_cell.length_c   1.000
_cell.angle_alpha   90.00
_cell.angle_beta   90.00
_cell.angle_gamma   90.00
#
_symmetry.space_group_name_H-M   'P 1'
#
loop_
_entity.id
_entity.type
_entity.pdbx_description
1 polymer ?
#
loop_
_entity_poly.entity_id
_entity_poly.type
_entity_poly.pdbx_seq_one_letter_code
_entity_poly.pdbx_strand_id
1 'polypeptide(L)'
;NDGSFHEEMSECLAKRLQSLLSGKRKLLFIGLGNGEVTPDALGPLVIKNLFITRHLTGWKEIEGCPAVAALAPGVMAQTGIETSSIIKGIADEIDPGVIIVIDALAARNTQRLNKTIQISNRGINPGSGVGNHRTGITSDNIGVPVIAVGVPTVIDAATIIGDVTKDYENIPKHLSDMYVTPKDIDENIKSTTANIYSSRNSILELVKSQSQAELDVLNKV
;
A
#
# COMPACT_ATOMS: atom_id res chain seq x y z
N ASN A 1 1.11 -15.83 -18.20
CA ASN A 1 0.64 -14.49 -18.64
C ASN A 1 0.42 -13.51 -17.44
N ASP A 2 1.21 -13.63 -16.38
CA ASP A 2 1.08 -12.73 -15.22
C ASP A 2 1.62 -11.30 -15.51
N GLY A 3 2.53 -11.13 -16.47
CA GLY A 3 3.16 -9.85 -16.78
C GLY A 3 2.17 -8.79 -17.28
N SER A 4 1.24 -9.15 -18.16
CA SER A 4 0.28 -8.18 -18.72
C SER A 4 -0.70 -7.63 -17.68
N PHE A 5 -1.12 -8.46 -16.71
CA PHE A 5 -2.01 -8.04 -15.64
C PHE A 5 -1.33 -7.01 -14.71
N HIS A 6 -0.05 -7.19 -14.43
CA HIS A 6 0.72 -6.27 -13.59
C HIS A 6 0.92 -4.91 -14.27
N GLU A 7 1.19 -4.90 -15.58
CA GLU A 7 1.31 -3.67 -16.37
C GLU A 7 -0.02 -2.90 -16.39
N GLU A 8 -1.13 -3.56 -16.70
CA GLU A 8 -2.45 -2.94 -16.71
C GLU A 8 -2.84 -2.34 -15.35
N MET A 9 -2.56 -3.06 -14.26
CA MET A 9 -2.83 -2.58 -12.91
C MET A 9 -1.95 -1.38 -12.56
N SER A 10 -0.69 -1.40 -13.00
CA SER A 10 0.27 -0.30 -12.86
C SER A 10 -0.21 0.95 -13.53
N GLU A 11 -0.59 0.86 -14.79
CA GLU A 11 -1.11 1.99 -15.55
C GLU A 11 -2.40 2.56 -14.94
N CYS A 12 -3.30 1.68 -14.50
CA CYS A 12 -4.54 2.10 -13.85
C CYS A 12 -4.27 2.89 -12.57
N LEU A 13 -3.35 2.39 -11.72
CA LEU A 13 -2.92 3.06 -10.50
C LEU A 13 -2.28 4.42 -10.80
N ALA A 14 -1.35 4.46 -11.77
CA ALA A 14 -0.66 5.68 -12.18
C ALA A 14 -1.65 6.75 -12.67
N LYS A 15 -2.57 6.39 -13.58
CA LYS A 15 -3.62 7.29 -14.08
C LYS A 15 -4.50 7.82 -12.94
N ARG A 16 -4.84 6.95 -11.98
CA ARG A 16 -5.66 7.36 -10.83
C ARG A 16 -4.91 8.29 -9.90
N LEU A 17 -3.66 8.01 -9.58
CA LEU A 17 -2.82 8.89 -8.76
C LEU A 17 -2.61 10.25 -9.45
N GLN A 18 -2.30 10.29 -10.74
CA GLN A 18 -2.18 11.54 -11.49
C GLN A 18 -3.42 12.41 -11.37
N SER A 19 -4.61 11.82 -11.48
CA SER A 19 -5.86 12.58 -11.34
C SER A 19 -6.05 13.16 -9.94
N LEU A 20 -5.61 12.46 -8.89
CA LEU A 20 -5.70 12.91 -7.50
C LEU A 20 -4.62 13.94 -7.14
N LEU A 21 -3.46 13.85 -7.76
CA LEU A 21 -2.35 14.80 -7.55
C LEU A 21 -2.68 16.20 -8.08
N SER A 22 -3.55 16.31 -9.07
CA SER A 22 -4.04 17.61 -9.58
C SER A 22 -2.92 18.61 -9.91
N GLY A 23 -1.82 18.13 -10.51
CA GLY A 23 -0.67 18.95 -10.87
C GLY A 23 0.27 19.35 -9.72
N LYS A 24 0.07 18.82 -8.51
CA LYS A 24 0.99 19.05 -7.39
C LYS A 24 2.35 18.40 -7.67
N ARG A 25 3.42 19.15 -7.40
CA ARG A 25 4.79 18.78 -7.78
C ARG A 25 5.73 18.56 -6.58
N LYS A 26 5.35 18.94 -5.38
CA LYS A 26 6.08 18.64 -4.14
C LYS A 26 5.41 17.45 -3.47
N LEU A 27 6.00 16.28 -3.58
CA LEU A 27 5.43 15.01 -3.13
C LEU A 27 6.23 14.46 -1.95
N LEU A 28 5.52 14.02 -0.90
CA LEU A 28 6.10 13.25 0.19
C LEU A 28 5.46 11.86 0.23
N PHE A 29 6.25 10.83 0.00
CA PHE A 29 5.81 9.44 0.13
C PHE A 29 6.14 8.91 1.52
N ILE A 30 5.16 8.27 2.14
CA ILE A 30 5.29 7.63 3.46
C ILE A 30 4.97 6.15 3.32
N GLY A 31 5.94 5.29 3.62
CA GLY A 31 5.74 3.84 3.67
C GLY A 31 5.50 3.39 5.10
N LEU A 32 4.26 3.08 5.46
CA LEU A 32 3.91 2.56 6.77
C LEU A 32 4.25 1.07 6.91
N GLY A 33 4.43 0.63 8.13
CA GLY A 33 4.65 -0.76 8.49
C GLY A 33 6.08 -1.07 8.93
N ASN A 34 6.29 -2.35 9.24
CA ASN A 34 7.58 -2.89 9.66
C ASN A 34 8.25 -3.65 8.49
N GLY A 35 9.36 -3.13 7.99
CA GLY A 35 10.11 -3.74 6.88
C GLY A 35 10.66 -5.15 7.15
N GLU A 36 10.75 -5.55 8.42
CA GLU A 36 11.22 -6.88 8.83
C GLU A 36 10.09 -7.90 8.95
N VAL A 37 8.84 -7.45 8.91
CA VAL A 37 7.65 -8.30 8.99
C VAL A 37 7.01 -8.40 7.61
N THR A 38 7.17 -9.52 6.93
CA THR A 38 6.77 -9.72 5.54
C THR A 38 5.37 -9.18 5.19
N PRO A 39 4.28 -9.50 5.92
CA PRO A 39 2.96 -9.00 5.59
C PRO A 39 2.78 -7.50 5.84
N ASP A 40 3.68 -6.86 6.58
CA ASP A 40 3.67 -5.44 6.95
C ASP A 40 4.74 -4.62 6.21
N ALA A 41 5.54 -5.26 5.35
CA ALA A 41 6.70 -4.65 4.71
C ALA A 41 6.38 -3.85 3.43
N LEU A 42 5.13 -3.81 2.98
CA LEU A 42 4.75 -3.19 1.72
C LEU A 42 5.23 -1.74 1.62
N GLY A 43 4.85 -0.90 2.58
CA GLY A 43 5.22 0.52 2.59
C GLY A 43 6.74 0.73 2.55
N PRO A 44 7.51 0.19 3.50
CA PRO A 44 8.97 0.29 3.51
C PRO A 44 9.64 -0.18 2.21
N LEU A 45 9.14 -1.26 1.61
CA LEU A 45 9.69 -1.80 0.36
C LEU A 45 9.41 -0.89 -0.85
N VAL A 46 8.24 -0.27 -0.91
CA VAL A 46 7.94 0.73 -1.94
C VAL A 46 8.88 1.91 -1.80
N ILE A 47 9.05 2.47 -0.60
CA ILE A 47 9.97 3.60 -0.36
C ILE A 47 11.40 3.26 -0.78
N LYS A 48 11.87 2.06 -0.49
CA LYS A 48 13.22 1.60 -0.86
C LYS A 48 13.47 1.61 -2.38
N ASN A 49 12.40 1.46 -3.18
CA ASN A 49 12.48 1.39 -4.63
C ASN A 49 12.01 2.68 -5.33
N LEU A 50 11.66 3.71 -4.57
CA LEU A 50 11.17 4.97 -5.12
C LEU A 50 12.33 5.85 -5.58
N PHE A 51 12.16 6.52 -6.73
CA PHE A 51 13.12 7.49 -7.22
C PHE A 51 12.93 8.83 -6.49
N ILE A 52 13.94 9.24 -5.71
CA ILE A 52 13.92 10.44 -4.88
C ILE A 52 14.57 11.58 -5.61
N THR A 53 13.87 12.70 -5.80
CA THR A 53 14.33 13.82 -6.62
C THR A 53 14.42 15.14 -5.85
N ARG A 54 13.82 15.26 -4.65
CA ARG A 54 13.77 16.53 -3.91
C ARG A 54 15.14 17.13 -3.67
N HIS A 55 16.17 16.35 -3.38
CA HIS A 55 17.52 16.81 -3.15
C HIS A 55 18.22 17.33 -4.42
N LEU A 56 17.69 17.00 -5.61
CA LEU A 56 18.23 17.42 -6.90
C LEU A 56 17.70 18.80 -7.34
N THR A 57 16.57 19.26 -6.77
CA THR A 57 15.89 20.51 -7.18
C THR A 57 16.69 21.79 -6.87
N GLY A 58 17.80 21.71 -6.14
CA GLY A 58 18.72 22.83 -5.89
C GLY A 58 19.88 22.93 -6.88
N TRP A 59 20.13 21.91 -7.73
CA TRP A 59 21.31 21.83 -8.60
C TRP A 59 21.00 22.06 -10.08
N LYS A 60 19.87 21.60 -10.55
CA LYS A 60 19.21 21.91 -11.83
C LYS A 60 17.75 21.52 -11.65
N GLU A 61 16.83 22.43 -11.95
CA GLU A 61 15.44 22.02 -12.14
C GLU A 61 15.42 21.04 -13.30
N ILE A 62 15.17 19.77 -13.02
CA ILE A 62 14.88 18.79 -14.05
C ILE A 62 13.48 19.15 -14.52
N GLU A 63 13.43 19.81 -15.68
CA GLU A 63 12.21 20.33 -16.27
C GLU A 63 11.20 19.18 -16.39
N GLY A 64 10.04 19.34 -15.78
CA GLY A 64 9.01 18.31 -15.80
C GLY A 64 9.01 17.32 -14.63
N CYS A 65 10.08 17.20 -13.83
CA CYS A 65 10.15 16.24 -12.72
C CYS A 65 9.58 16.82 -11.41
N PRO A 66 8.71 16.09 -10.67
CA PRO A 66 8.25 16.52 -9.37
C PRO A 66 9.37 16.40 -8.32
N ALA A 67 9.32 17.26 -7.29
CA ALA A 67 10.19 17.16 -6.13
C ALA A 67 9.66 16.04 -5.20
N VAL A 68 10.27 14.86 -5.24
CA VAL A 68 9.88 13.68 -4.47
C VAL A 68 10.80 13.51 -3.28
N ALA A 69 10.19 13.48 -2.08
CA ALA A 69 10.80 13.03 -0.84
C ALA A 69 10.09 11.74 -0.38
N ALA A 70 10.78 10.90 0.39
CA ALA A 70 10.18 9.70 0.93
C ALA A 70 10.75 9.32 2.29
N LEU A 71 9.92 8.67 3.10
CA LEU A 71 10.27 8.18 4.43
C LEU A 71 9.53 6.88 4.74
N ALA A 72 10.24 5.91 5.31
CA ALA A 72 9.67 4.78 6.01
C ALA A 72 9.92 4.98 7.52
N PRO A 73 8.93 5.53 8.28
CA PRO A 73 9.14 5.92 9.67
C PRO A 73 9.28 4.73 10.63
N GLY A 74 9.00 3.53 10.18
CA GLY A 74 8.88 2.35 11.02
C GLY A 74 7.59 2.35 11.85
N VAL A 75 7.54 1.48 12.84
CA VAL A 75 6.39 1.34 13.75
C VAL A 75 6.71 1.90 15.14
N MET A 76 5.68 2.31 15.88
CA MET A 76 5.83 2.88 17.22
C MET A 76 6.61 1.96 18.19
N ALA A 77 6.47 0.64 18.02
CA ALA A 77 7.24 -0.32 18.83
C ALA A 77 8.76 -0.24 18.63
N GLN A 78 9.21 0.24 17.46
CA GLN A 78 10.63 0.43 17.14
C GLN A 78 11.12 1.83 17.52
N THR A 79 10.28 2.85 17.32
CA THR A 79 10.67 4.26 17.44
C THR A 79 10.29 4.89 18.77
N GLY A 80 9.29 4.35 19.48
CA GLY A 80 8.67 4.96 20.67
C GLY A 80 7.85 6.21 20.36
N ILE A 81 7.67 6.56 19.07
CA ILE A 81 7.00 7.79 18.64
C ILE A 81 5.77 7.44 17.81
N GLU A 82 4.68 8.18 18.01
CA GLU A 82 3.50 8.05 17.17
C GLU A 82 3.82 8.45 15.72
N THR A 83 3.49 7.58 14.78
CA THR A 83 3.85 7.76 13.36
C THR A 83 3.28 9.05 12.77
N SER A 84 2.06 9.43 13.14
CA SER A 84 1.44 10.69 12.71
C SER A 84 2.24 11.92 13.17
N SER A 85 2.86 11.87 14.35
CA SER A 85 3.73 12.95 14.87
C SER A 85 5.02 13.08 14.07
N ILE A 86 5.64 11.96 13.69
CA ILE A 86 6.82 11.95 12.82
C ILE A 86 6.46 12.58 11.46
N ILE A 87 5.36 12.13 10.86
CA ILE A 87 4.92 12.61 9.54
C ILE A 87 4.60 14.10 9.59
N LYS A 88 3.91 14.55 10.65
CA LYS A 88 3.58 15.96 10.82
C LYS A 88 4.84 16.81 10.93
N GLY A 89 5.80 16.44 11.77
CA GLY A 89 7.05 17.19 11.92
C GLY A 89 7.82 17.31 10.61
N ILE A 90 7.86 16.25 9.81
CA ILE A 90 8.51 16.30 8.49
C ILE A 90 7.69 17.13 7.49
N ALA A 91 6.37 17.03 7.50
CA ALA A 91 5.51 17.84 6.65
C ALA A 91 5.67 19.33 6.94
N ASP A 92 5.75 19.70 8.20
CA ASP A 92 5.98 21.08 8.64
C ASP A 92 7.36 21.61 8.16
N GLU A 93 8.39 20.77 8.12
CA GLU A 93 9.75 21.13 7.69
C GLU A 93 9.88 21.25 6.17
N ILE A 94 9.31 20.31 5.40
CA ILE A 94 9.58 20.26 3.95
C ILE A 94 8.46 20.87 3.08
N ASP A 95 7.34 21.25 3.66
CA ASP A 95 6.18 21.88 2.99
C ASP A 95 5.75 21.12 1.72
N PRO A 96 5.30 19.86 1.83
CA PRO A 96 4.88 19.09 0.66
C PRO A 96 3.50 19.58 0.18
N GLY A 97 3.27 19.57 -1.12
CA GLY A 97 1.95 19.88 -1.69
C GLY A 97 0.93 18.75 -1.47
N VAL A 98 1.39 17.51 -1.27
CA VAL A 98 0.58 16.33 -0.97
C VAL A 98 1.44 15.24 -0.36
N ILE A 99 0.85 14.45 0.52
CA ILE A 99 1.44 13.25 1.11
C ILE A 99 0.77 12.02 0.52
N ILE A 100 1.54 11.06 0.04
CA ILE A 100 1.08 9.75 -0.41
C ILE A 100 1.51 8.73 0.64
N VAL A 101 0.54 8.12 1.32
CA VAL A 101 0.78 7.11 2.36
C VAL A 101 0.51 5.72 1.79
N ILE A 102 1.47 4.83 1.95
CA ILE A 102 1.40 3.44 1.46
C ILE A 102 1.39 2.50 2.66
N ASP A 103 0.41 1.61 2.73
CA ASP A 103 0.21 0.71 3.88
C ASP A 103 -0.26 -0.69 3.48
N ALA A 104 0.09 -1.64 4.31
CA ALA A 104 -0.43 -3.00 4.27
C ALA A 104 -1.75 -3.07 5.07
N LEU A 105 -2.84 -3.50 4.44
CA LEU A 105 -4.16 -3.50 5.04
C LEU A 105 -4.59 -4.90 5.47
N ALA A 106 -5.60 -4.97 6.36
CA ALA A 106 -6.32 -6.19 6.65
C ALA A 106 -7.49 -6.37 5.67
N ALA A 107 -7.57 -7.54 5.04
CA ALA A 107 -8.68 -7.91 4.18
C ALA A 107 -9.93 -8.23 5.03
N ARG A 108 -11.09 -7.77 4.56
CA ARG A 108 -12.40 -8.12 5.12
C ARG A 108 -13.16 -9.18 4.29
N ASN A 109 -12.46 -9.76 3.32
CA ASN A 109 -12.97 -10.81 2.44
C ASN A 109 -11.75 -11.50 1.81
N THR A 110 -11.79 -12.84 1.74
CA THR A 110 -10.71 -13.67 1.17
C THR A 110 -10.39 -13.33 -0.28
N GLN A 111 -11.40 -12.95 -1.06
CA GLN A 111 -11.23 -12.61 -2.48
C GLN A 111 -10.46 -11.31 -2.71
N ARG A 112 -10.33 -10.44 -1.69
CA ARG A 112 -9.61 -9.17 -1.78
C ARG A 112 -8.14 -9.28 -1.39
N LEU A 113 -7.78 -10.34 -0.66
CA LEU A 113 -6.43 -10.54 -0.17
C LEU A 113 -5.43 -10.57 -1.34
N ASN A 114 -4.49 -9.64 -1.35
CA ASN A 114 -3.47 -9.44 -2.38
C ASN A 114 -3.96 -9.29 -3.83
N LYS A 115 -5.25 -9.00 -4.01
CA LYS A 115 -5.87 -8.86 -5.34
C LYS A 115 -6.42 -7.46 -5.61
N THR A 116 -6.38 -6.57 -4.63
CA THR A 116 -6.96 -5.24 -4.74
C THR A 116 -6.01 -4.17 -4.24
N ILE A 117 -5.96 -3.04 -4.93
CA ILE A 117 -5.32 -1.82 -4.46
C ILE A 117 -6.44 -0.85 -4.09
N GLN A 118 -6.40 -0.32 -2.88
CA GLN A 118 -7.37 0.65 -2.38
C GLN A 118 -6.73 2.03 -2.36
N ILE A 119 -7.43 3.02 -2.92
CA ILE A 119 -6.97 4.41 -2.92
C ILE A 119 -8.03 5.26 -2.23
N SER A 120 -7.61 6.14 -1.33
CA SER A 120 -8.46 7.07 -0.60
C SER A 120 -7.81 8.44 -0.52
N ASN A 121 -8.60 9.48 -0.75
CA ASN A 121 -8.19 10.87 -0.50
C ASN A 121 -8.58 11.40 0.89
N ARG A 122 -9.07 10.53 1.77
CA ARG A 122 -9.43 10.85 3.16
C ARG A 122 -8.30 10.54 4.15
N GLY A 123 -7.17 10.03 3.65
CA GLY A 123 -6.10 9.51 4.50
C GLY A 123 -6.38 8.08 4.99
N ILE A 124 -5.70 7.70 6.07
CA ILE A 124 -5.72 6.35 6.64
C ILE A 124 -5.66 6.38 8.16
N ASN A 125 -6.27 5.37 8.80
CA ASN A 125 -6.13 5.10 10.22
C ASN A 125 -5.28 3.82 10.39
N PRO A 126 -3.96 3.94 10.64
CA PRO A 126 -3.07 2.79 10.72
C PRO A 126 -3.50 1.80 11.80
N GLY A 127 -3.43 0.50 11.52
CA GLY A 127 -3.75 -0.55 12.47
C GLY A 127 -5.23 -0.75 12.79
N SER A 128 -6.15 0.07 12.27
CA SER A 128 -7.58 -0.05 12.56
C SER A 128 -8.18 -1.39 12.11
N GLY A 129 -7.62 -2.00 11.07
CA GLY A 129 -8.04 -3.30 10.56
C GLY A 129 -7.70 -4.48 11.48
N VAL A 130 -6.79 -4.30 12.42
CA VAL A 130 -6.32 -5.32 13.40
C VAL A 130 -6.58 -4.90 14.85
N GLY A 131 -7.53 -3.98 15.08
CA GLY A 131 -7.92 -3.54 16.41
C GLY A 131 -6.91 -2.62 17.11
N ASN A 132 -5.88 -2.17 16.41
CA ASN A 132 -4.86 -1.28 16.95
C ASN A 132 -5.18 0.17 16.55
N HIS A 133 -5.84 0.91 17.44
CA HIS A 133 -6.24 2.29 17.17
C HIS A 133 -5.05 3.24 17.30
N ARG A 134 -4.59 3.79 16.19
CA ARG A 134 -3.56 4.84 16.10
C ARG A 134 -4.19 6.16 15.67
N THR A 135 -3.46 7.24 15.89
CA THR A 135 -3.85 8.55 15.37
C THR A 135 -3.92 8.51 13.84
N GLY A 136 -5.03 8.95 13.28
CA GLY A 136 -5.23 8.97 11.84
C GLY A 136 -4.24 9.89 11.12
N ILE A 137 -3.79 9.46 9.97
CA ILE A 137 -2.97 10.25 9.04
C ILE A 137 -3.95 10.81 8.01
N THR A 138 -4.50 11.96 8.30
CA THR A 138 -5.53 12.63 7.51
C THR A 138 -5.12 14.07 7.21
N SER A 139 -5.75 14.70 6.23
CA SER A 139 -5.49 16.10 5.92
C SER A 139 -5.75 17.02 7.13
N ASP A 140 -6.75 16.71 7.94
CA ASP A 140 -7.10 17.51 9.13
C ASP A 140 -6.02 17.42 10.22
N ASN A 141 -5.44 16.23 10.42
CA ASN A 141 -4.43 16.01 11.46
C ASN A 141 -3.04 16.50 11.03
N ILE A 142 -2.71 16.38 9.76
CA ILE A 142 -1.38 16.71 9.24
C ILE A 142 -1.31 18.15 8.74
N GLY A 143 -2.42 18.73 8.24
CA GLY A 143 -2.46 20.04 7.64
C GLY A 143 -2.13 20.07 6.13
N VAL A 144 -1.86 18.90 5.53
CA VAL A 144 -1.53 18.74 4.10
C VAL A 144 -2.47 17.68 3.51
N PRO A 145 -2.91 17.82 2.24
CA PRO A 145 -3.69 16.78 1.58
C PRO A 145 -3.01 15.41 1.64
N VAL A 146 -3.75 14.37 2.03
CA VAL A 146 -3.25 13.01 2.17
C VAL A 146 -3.99 12.09 1.22
N ILE A 147 -3.24 11.33 0.43
CA ILE A 147 -3.73 10.22 -0.40
C ILE A 147 -3.19 8.93 0.22
N ALA A 148 -4.08 8.01 0.56
CA ALA A 148 -3.70 6.70 1.05
C ALA A 148 -3.81 5.66 -0.07
N VAL A 149 -2.80 4.81 -0.18
CA VAL A 149 -2.76 3.64 -1.07
C VAL A 149 -2.51 2.42 -0.22
N GLY A 150 -3.37 1.44 -0.29
CA GLY A 150 -3.24 0.25 0.53
C GLY A 150 -3.55 -1.04 -0.21
N VAL A 151 -2.85 -2.10 0.20
CA VAL A 151 -3.08 -3.47 -0.32
C VAL A 151 -3.37 -4.37 0.86
N PRO A 152 -4.48 -5.15 0.82
CA PRO A 152 -4.75 -6.15 1.83
C PRO A 152 -3.73 -7.29 1.76
N THR A 153 -2.88 -7.42 2.77
CA THR A 153 -1.79 -8.42 2.86
C THR A 153 -2.03 -9.45 3.95
N VAL A 154 -2.95 -9.17 4.87
CA VAL A 154 -3.35 -10.07 5.95
C VAL A 154 -4.86 -10.23 5.99
N ILE A 155 -5.31 -11.31 6.60
CA ILE A 155 -6.73 -11.57 6.84
C ILE A 155 -6.89 -12.22 8.21
N ASP A 156 -7.93 -11.85 8.90
CA ASP A 156 -8.30 -12.45 10.17
C ASP A 156 -8.93 -13.84 9.97
N ALA A 157 -8.60 -14.79 10.84
CA ALA A 157 -9.06 -16.16 10.76
C ALA A 157 -10.60 -16.27 10.83
N ALA A 158 -11.26 -15.43 11.63
CA ALA A 158 -12.72 -15.42 11.71
C ALA A 158 -13.36 -14.96 10.37
N THR A 159 -12.71 -14.06 9.64
CA THR A 159 -13.12 -13.66 8.29
C THR A 159 -13.02 -14.83 7.31
N ILE A 160 -11.96 -15.63 7.37
CA ILE A 160 -11.79 -16.83 6.53
C ILE A 160 -12.92 -17.82 6.82
N ILE A 161 -13.16 -18.12 8.09
CA ILE A 161 -14.22 -19.03 8.52
C ILE A 161 -15.59 -18.50 8.07
N GLY A 162 -15.85 -17.21 8.27
CA GLY A 162 -17.10 -16.58 7.87
C GLY A 162 -17.35 -16.59 6.37
N ASP A 163 -16.32 -16.41 5.55
CA ASP A 163 -16.45 -16.48 4.09
C ASP A 163 -16.73 -17.93 3.62
N VAL A 164 -16.04 -18.90 4.20
CA VAL A 164 -16.27 -20.33 3.90
C VAL A 164 -17.68 -20.75 4.31
N THR A 165 -18.16 -20.35 5.49
CA THR A 165 -19.49 -20.74 5.98
C THR A 165 -20.62 -20.09 5.18
N LYS A 166 -20.46 -18.92 4.59
CA LYS A 166 -21.47 -18.31 3.69
C LYS A 166 -21.69 -19.15 2.43
N ASP A 167 -20.63 -19.74 1.89
CA ASP A 167 -20.74 -20.64 0.76
C ASP A 167 -21.45 -21.97 1.16
N TYR A 168 -21.36 -22.35 2.44
CA TYR A 168 -22.03 -23.55 2.99
C TYR A 168 -23.53 -23.35 3.24
N GLU A 169 -24.02 -22.14 3.50
CA GLU A 169 -25.47 -21.90 3.67
C GLU A 169 -26.26 -22.18 2.39
N ASN A 170 -25.61 -22.21 1.23
CA ASN A 170 -26.25 -22.55 -0.06
C ASN A 170 -26.09 -24.04 -0.46
N ILE A 171 -25.46 -24.85 0.36
CA ILE A 171 -25.30 -26.28 0.09
C ILE A 171 -26.58 -27.03 0.55
N PRO A 172 -27.14 -27.95 -0.27
CA PRO A 172 -28.28 -28.76 0.13
C PRO A 172 -28.06 -29.47 1.46
N LYS A 173 -29.06 -29.47 2.32
CA LYS A 173 -28.99 -29.95 3.72
C LYS A 173 -28.39 -31.37 3.90
N HIS A 174 -28.45 -32.20 2.89
CA HIS A 174 -27.85 -33.55 2.89
C HIS A 174 -26.34 -33.57 2.70
N LEU A 175 -25.71 -32.42 2.38
CA LEU A 175 -24.24 -32.24 2.29
C LEU A 175 -23.67 -31.47 3.49
N SER A 176 -24.54 -30.99 4.40
CA SER A 176 -24.12 -30.25 5.59
C SER A 176 -23.36 -31.09 6.63
N ASP A 177 -23.39 -32.42 6.48
CA ASP A 177 -22.62 -33.34 7.31
C ASP A 177 -21.17 -33.56 6.81
N MET A 178 -20.80 -32.93 5.71
CA MET A 178 -19.40 -32.93 5.22
C MET A 178 -18.60 -31.84 5.97
N TYR A 179 -17.84 -32.26 6.95
CA TYR A 179 -16.88 -31.42 7.66
C TYR A 179 -15.94 -30.71 6.68
N VAL A 180 -15.70 -29.39 6.89
CA VAL A 180 -14.56 -28.69 6.32
C VAL A 180 -13.30 -29.44 6.76
N THR A 181 -12.63 -30.09 5.84
CA THR A 181 -11.44 -30.85 6.21
C THR A 181 -10.26 -29.87 6.46
N PRO A 182 -9.31 -30.21 7.34
CA PRO A 182 -8.10 -29.42 7.51
C PRO A 182 -7.35 -29.18 6.19
N LYS A 183 -7.56 -30.03 5.19
CA LYS A 183 -6.99 -29.93 3.85
C LYS A 183 -7.55 -28.72 3.07
N ASP A 184 -8.85 -28.46 3.18
CA ASP A 184 -9.49 -27.32 2.48
C ASP A 184 -9.02 -25.98 3.07
N ILE A 185 -8.82 -25.95 4.39
CA ILE A 185 -8.21 -24.80 5.08
C ILE A 185 -6.75 -24.60 4.63
N ASP A 186 -5.98 -25.67 4.52
CA ASP A 186 -4.56 -25.67 4.15
C ASP A 186 -4.35 -25.24 2.68
N GLU A 187 -5.22 -25.66 1.77
CA GLU A 187 -5.21 -25.25 0.36
C GLU A 187 -5.58 -23.75 0.20
N ASN A 188 -6.56 -23.25 0.95
CA ASN A 188 -6.88 -21.83 0.98
C ASN A 188 -5.74 -20.99 1.56
N ILE A 189 -5.10 -21.44 2.64
CA ILE A 189 -3.93 -20.76 3.21
C ILE A 189 -2.77 -20.76 2.22
N LYS A 190 -2.50 -21.87 1.53
CA LYS A 190 -1.42 -21.94 0.52
C LYS A 190 -1.66 -21.04 -0.68
N SER A 191 -2.88 -21.03 -1.23
CA SER A 191 -3.24 -20.14 -2.34
C SER A 191 -3.17 -18.67 -1.94
N THR A 192 -3.61 -18.35 -0.73
CA THR A 192 -3.55 -17.01 -0.16
C THR A 192 -2.11 -16.56 0.03
N THR A 193 -1.23 -17.42 0.56
CA THR A 193 0.19 -17.14 0.74
C THR A 193 0.90 -16.92 -0.60
N ALA A 194 0.62 -17.72 -1.62
CA ALA A 194 1.16 -17.55 -2.97
C ALA A 194 0.75 -16.19 -3.58
N ASN A 195 -0.50 -15.77 -3.38
CA ASN A 195 -1.00 -14.48 -3.84
C ASN A 195 -0.36 -13.27 -3.11
N ILE A 196 0.08 -13.44 -1.85
CA ILE A 196 0.84 -12.42 -1.08
C ILE A 196 2.13 -12.05 -1.80
N TYR A 197 2.87 -13.04 -2.27
CA TYR A 197 4.13 -12.80 -2.99
C TYR A 197 3.92 -12.12 -4.35
N SER A 198 2.86 -12.48 -5.08
CA SER A 198 2.61 -11.91 -6.41
C SER A 198 2.20 -10.43 -6.34
N SER A 199 1.31 -10.05 -5.43
CA SER A 199 0.87 -8.64 -5.29
C SER A 199 1.97 -7.71 -4.78
N ARG A 200 2.85 -8.19 -3.90
CA ARG A 200 4.05 -7.46 -3.49
C ARG A 200 4.95 -7.14 -4.69
N ASN A 201 5.19 -8.13 -5.55
CA ASN A 201 6.02 -7.95 -6.73
C ASN A 201 5.38 -6.97 -7.73
N SER A 202 4.05 -6.98 -7.86
CA SER A 202 3.32 -6.08 -8.75
C SER A 202 3.50 -4.60 -8.38
N ILE A 203 3.44 -4.27 -7.09
CA ILE A 203 3.66 -2.88 -6.64
C ILE A 203 5.13 -2.48 -6.79
N LEU A 204 6.06 -3.41 -6.54
CA LEU A 204 7.49 -3.17 -6.74
C LEU A 204 7.81 -2.94 -8.23
N GLU A 205 7.21 -3.70 -9.13
CA GLU A 205 7.36 -3.50 -10.57
C GLU A 205 6.70 -2.19 -11.06
N LEU A 206 5.59 -1.79 -10.44
CA LEU A 206 4.94 -0.51 -10.68
C LEU A 206 5.87 0.66 -10.38
N VAL A 207 6.51 0.62 -9.22
CA VAL A 207 7.46 1.64 -8.80
C VAL A 207 8.70 1.63 -9.70
N LYS A 208 9.18 0.44 -10.09
CA LYS A 208 10.32 0.30 -11.01
C LYS A 208 10.01 0.78 -12.42
N SER A 209 8.82 0.50 -12.95
CA SER A 209 8.44 0.96 -14.31
C SER A 209 8.31 2.48 -14.39
N GLN A 210 7.82 3.13 -13.34
CA GLN A 210 7.82 4.59 -13.26
C GLN A 210 9.24 5.16 -13.16
N SER A 211 10.10 4.59 -12.30
CA SER A 211 11.49 5.03 -12.19
C SER A 211 12.29 4.76 -13.47
N GLN A 212 12.00 3.70 -14.22
CA GLN A 212 12.66 3.41 -15.48
C GLN A 212 12.21 4.37 -16.59
N ALA A 213 10.93 4.70 -16.68
CA ALA A 213 10.41 5.69 -17.62
C ALA A 213 11.00 7.09 -17.35
N GLU A 214 11.20 7.44 -16.07
CA GLU A 214 11.85 8.69 -15.67
C GLU A 214 13.36 8.68 -15.93
N LEU A 215 14.05 7.54 -15.73
CA LEU A 215 15.45 7.34 -16.09
C LEU A 215 15.66 7.45 -17.61
N ASP A 216 14.75 6.94 -18.41
CA ASP A 216 14.80 7.04 -19.87
C ASP A 216 14.60 8.47 -20.37
N VAL A 217 13.88 9.31 -19.63
CA VAL A 217 13.78 10.75 -19.88
C VAL A 217 15.08 11.45 -19.51
N LEU A 218 15.71 11.08 -18.38
CA LEU A 218 16.99 11.65 -17.94
C LEU A 218 18.17 11.28 -18.85
N ASN A 219 18.15 10.09 -19.45
CA ASN A 219 19.19 9.64 -20.38
C ASN A 219 19.05 10.24 -21.79
N LYS A 220 17.96 10.97 -22.09
CA LYS A 220 17.73 11.67 -23.35
C LYS A 220 18.09 13.17 -23.30
N VAL A 221 18.52 13.67 -22.13
CA VAL A 221 19.02 15.02 -21.87
C VAL A 221 20.53 15.00 -21.70
#